data_a3a354ca378ac82619ef884aa3ebc0d9
#
_entry.id   a3a354ca378ac82619ef884aa3ebc0d9
#
_cell.length_a   1.000
_cell.length_b   1.000
_cell.length_c   1.000
_cell.angle_alpha   90.00
_cell.angle_beta   90.00
_cell.angle_gamma   90.00
#
_symmetry.space_group_name_H-M   'P 1'
#
loop_
_entity.id
_entity.type
_entity.pdbx_description
1 polymer ?
#
loop_
_entity_poly.entity_id
_entity_poly.type
_entity_poly.pdbx_seq_one_letter_code
_entity_poly.pdbx_strand_id
1 'polypeptide(L)'
;MELWLTLPEAVRTGKPSLSFWTDGENSSFNVDIADGLFQVHKGCAWRLVEVLQDDPHFLAKRGASIKVLDAAAGSAVWSIPFALTFERAKVTAVDFFPLLAVAKRYTRRFGVEDRYRFLGGNIREIDLGKGEYDLVLLGHICHSEGALWSQKLIAKCFRALRDSGRLFIMDYVPDEERKSPTLPLLLALNALLGTREGDTFTFSEYRQWLMSAGFNAVKTIEISGHSPVMVGLKS
;
A
#
# COMPACT_ATOMS: atom_id res chain seq x y z
N MET A 1 -6.26 10.94 21.16
CA MET A 1 -5.42 11.77 22.06
C MET A 1 -4.84 10.93 23.21
N GLU A 2 -5.60 10.04 23.81
CA GLU A 2 -5.13 9.19 24.94
C GLU A 2 -3.91 8.32 24.59
N LEU A 3 -3.84 7.76 23.37
CA LEU A 3 -2.72 6.94 22.94
C LEU A 3 -1.37 7.68 23.04
N TRP A 4 -1.31 8.96 22.66
CA TRP A 4 -0.08 9.76 22.72
C TRP A 4 0.40 10.07 24.13
N LEU A 5 -0.47 9.98 25.14
CA LEU A 5 -0.09 10.12 26.56
C LEU A 5 0.78 8.94 27.03
N THR A 6 0.76 7.81 26.32
CA THR A 6 1.55 6.62 26.64
C THR A 6 2.93 6.63 25.95
N LEU A 7 3.25 7.64 25.13
CA LEU A 7 4.51 7.73 24.39
C LEU A 7 5.76 7.61 25.28
N PRO A 8 5.85 8.26 26.48
CA PRO A 8 7.02 8.10 27.34
C PRO A 8 7.29 6.64 27.73
N GLU A 9 6.23 5.88 27.99
CA GLU A 9 6.35 4.46 28.34
C GLU A 9 6.74 3.62 27.12
N ALA A 10 6.12 3.86 25.96
CA ALA A 10 6.45 3.16 24.73
C ALA A 10 7.93 3.40 24.33
N VAL A 11 8.43 4.63 24.45
CA VAL A 11 9.84 4.93 24.16
C VAL A 11 10.78 4.23 25.17
N ARG A 12 10.41 4.18 26.45
CA ARG A 12 11.24 3.54 27.48
C ARG A 12 11.30 2.02 27.33
N THR A 13 10.20 1.40 26.90
CA THR A 13 10.08 -0.07 26.86
C THR A 13 10.30 -0.65 25.45
N GLY A 14 10.23 0.16 24.40
CA GLY A 14 10.20 -0.31 23.01
C GLY A 14 8.96 -1.15 22.67
N LYS A 15 7.88 -1.03 23.47
CA LYS A 15 6.66 -1.83 23.28
C LYS A 15 5.45 -0.91 23.07
N PRO A 16 4.54 -1.30 22.15
CA PRO A 16 3.31 -0.56 21.95
C PRO A 16 2.44 -0.60 23.20
N SER A 17 1.77 0.50 23.50
CA SER A 17 0.85 0.59 24.61
C SER A 17 -0.48 -0.10 24.34
N LEU A 18 -0.90 -0.12 23.08
CA LEU A 18 -2.11 -0.77 22.59
C LEU A 18 -1.84 -1.30 21.17
N SER A 19 -2.19 -2.55 20.93
CA SER A 19 -2.03 -3.19 19.63
C SER A 19 -3.29 -3.00 18.79
N PHE A 20 -3.51 -1.80 18.24
CA PHE A 20 -4.69 -1.52 17.41
C PHE A 20 -4.62 -2.14 16.01
N TRP A 21 -3.42 -2.30 15.47
CA TRP A 21 -3.21 -2.66 14.06
C TRP A 21 -3.04 -4.17 13.86
N THR A 22 -2.75 -4.93 14.89
CA THR A 22 -2.40 -6.36 14.78
C THR A 22 -3.57 -7.31 14.96
N ASP A 23 -4.66 -6.87 15.59
CA ASP A 23 -5.86 -7.69 15.78
C ASP A 23 -6.94 -7.37 14.72
N GLY A 24 -6.49 -7.16 13.50
CA GLY A 24 -7.18 -6.53 12.36
C GLY A 24 -8.51 -7.13 11.91
N GLU A 25 -8.93 -8.28 12.42
CA GLU A 25 -10.19 -8.89 11.99
C GLU A 25 -11.45 -8.19 12.52
N ASN A 26 -11.38 -7.45 13.62
CA ASN A 26 -12.56 -6.94 14.31
C ASN A 26 -12.53 -5.44 14.69
N SER A 27 -11.60 -4.66 14.21
CA SER A 27 -11.46 -3.27 14.64
C SER A 27 -12.33 -2.30 13.84
N SER A 28 -13.41 -1.78 14.45
CA SER A 28 -14.17 -0.64 13.91
C SER A 28 -13.26 0.58 13.68
N PHE A 29 -12.23 0.75 14.48
CA PHE A 29 -11.20 1.78 14.34
C PHE A 29 -10.47 1.71 12.98
N ASN A 30 -10.11 0.50 12.50
CA ASN A 30 -9.47 0.34 11.20
C ASN A 30 -10.41 0.70 10.04
N VAL A 31 -11.71 0.44 10.21
CA VAL A 31 -12.75 0.81 9.22
C VAL A 31 -12.87 2.33 9.11
N ASP A 32 -12.93 3.03 10.24
CA ASP A 32 -13.05 4.49 10.28
C ASP A 32 -11.79 5.16 9.72
N ILE A 33 -10.60 4.60 10.03
CA ILE A 33 -9.34 5.07 9.45
C ILE A 33 -9.32 4.88 7.94
N ALA A 34 -9.68 3.70 7.44
CA ALA A 34 -9.69 3.42 5.99
C ALA A 34 -10.63 4.38 5.24
N ASP A 35 -11.76 4.72 5.84
CA ASP A 35 -12.70 5.70 5.29
C ASP A 35 -12.12 7.12 5.28
N GLY A 36 -11.50 7.55 6.37
CA GLY A 36 -10.83 8.86 6.47
C GLY A 36 -9.66 8.97 5.50
N LEU A 37 -8.81 7.95 5.42
CA LEU A 37 -7.64 7.90 4.54
C LEU A 37 -8.01 7.95 3.05
N PHE A 38 -9.22 7.52 2.66
CA PHE A 38 -9.69 7.73 1.29
C PHE A 38 -9.62 9.21 0.90
N GLN A 39 -10.07 10.11 1.78
CA GLN A 39 -10.07 11.55 1.50
C GLN A 39 -8.66 12.12 1.45
N VAL A 40 -7.76 11.60 2.27
CA VAL A 40 -6.36 12.03 2.33
C VAL A 40 -5.59 11.63 1.06
N HIS A 41 -5.78 10.38 0.60
CA HIS A 41 -4.94 9.83 -0.47
C HIS A 41 -5.55 9.92 -1.87
N LYS A 42 -6.84 10.23 -2.01
CA LYS A 42 -7.50 10.25 -3.32
C LYS A 42 -6.76 11.16 -4.33
N GLY A 43 -6.34 12.35 -3.94
CA GLY A 43 -5.64 13.27 -4.85
C GLY A 43 -4.34 12.66 -5.39
N CYS A 44 -3.54 12.05 -4.52
CA CYS A 44 -2.30 11.37 -4.90
C CYS A 44 -2.55 10.15 -5.80
N ALA A 45 -3.60 9.38 -5.50
CA ALA A 45 -3.94 8.19 -6.28
C ALA A 45 -4.37 8.53 -7.72
N TRP A 46 -5.16 9.59 -7.90
CA TRP A 46 -5.51 10.10 -9.24
C TRP A 46 -4.28 10.64 -9.97
N ARG A 47 -3.45 11.43 -9.28
CA ARG A 47 -2.23 11.97 -9.87
C ARG A 47 -1.25 10.88 -10.32
N LEU A 48 -1.13 9.78 -9.56
CA LEU A 48 -0.31 8.64 -9.97
C LEU A 48 -0.75 8.10 -11.33
N VAL A 49 -2.04 7.88 -11.52
CA VAL A 49 -2.56 7.34 -12.79
C VAL A 49 -2.39 8.34 -13.93
N GLU A 50 -2.58 9.64 -13.70
CA GLU A 50 -2.30 10.68 -14.70
C GLU A 50 -0.84 10.64 -15.18
N VAL A 51 0.12 10.60 -14.23
CA VAL A 51 1.56 10.51 -14.57
C VAL A 51 1.87 9.22 -15.35
N LEU A 52 1.23 8.12 -14.99
CA LEU A 52 1.43 6.85 -15.69
C LEU A 52 0.80 6.82 -17.09
N GLN A 53 -0.22 7.63 -17.35
CA GLN A 53 -0.78 7.77 -18.70
C GLN A 53 0.22 8.41 -19.68
N ASP A 54 1.12 9.25 -19.17
CA ASP A 54 2.15 9.91 -19.98
C ASP A 54 3.42 9.05 -20.15
N ASP A 55 3.54 7.93 -19.41
CA ASP A 55 4.66 6.97 -19.57
C ASP A 55 4.47 6.12 -20.84
N PRO A 56 5.34 6.26 -21.88
CA PRO A 56 5.21 5.51 -23.13
C PRO A 56 5.24 3.99 -22.92
N HIS A 57 5.99 3.52 -21.93
CA HIS A 57 6.07 2.10 -21.59
C HIS A 57 4.81 1.59 -20.89
N PHE A 58 4.00 2.48 -20.32
CA PHE A 58 2.72 2.16 -19.71
C PHE A 58 1.58 2.26 -20.75
N LEU A 59 1.66 3.23 -21.66
CA LEU A 59 0.67 3.48 -22.72
C LEU A 59 0.51 2.32 -23.72
N ALA A 60 1.57 1.56 -23.96
CA ALA A 60 1.49 0.38 -24.84
C ALA A 60 0.43 -0.65 -24.39
N LYS A 61 -0.07 -0.52 -23.16
CA LYS A 61 -1.10 -1.39 -22.56
C LYS A 61 -2.49 -0.75 -22.50
N ARG A 62 -2.67 0.47 -22.99
CA ARG A 62 -3.95 1.23 -22.87
C ARG A 62 -5.17 0.51 -23.45
N GLY A 63 -5.00 -0.31 -24.48
CA GLY A 63 -6.05 -1.14 -25.06
C GLY A 63 -6.11 -2.57 -24.52
N ALA A 64 -5.18 -2.97 -23.69
CA ALA A 64 -5.10 -4.31 -23.13
C ALA A 64 -5.88 -4.41 -21.81
N SER A 65 -6.35 -5.61 -21.49
CA SER A 65 -6.87 -5.90 -20.16
C SER A 65 -5.70 -5.89 -19.17
N ILE A 66 -5.68 -4.95 -18.23
CA ILE A 66 -4.69 -4.92 -17.14
C ILE A 66 -5.25 -5.61 -15.90
N LYS A 67 -4.45 -6.46 -15.29
CA LYS A 67 -4.76 -7.10 -14.02
C LYS A 67 -4.01 -6.42 -12.90
N VAL A 68 -4.74 -5.87 -11.95
CA VAL A 68 -4.19 -5.14 -10.80
C VAL A 68 -4.46 -5.94 -9.53
N LEU A 69 -3.44 -6.10 -8.70
CA LEU A 69 -3.58 -6.56 -7.33
C LEU A 69 -3.44 -5.35 -6.41
N ASP A 70 -4.47 -5.07 -5.63
CA ASP A 70 -4.46 -4.08 -4.56
C ASP A 70 -4.32 -4.85 -3.25
N ALA A 71 -3.10 -4.96 -2.78
CA ALA A 71 -2.74 -5.77 -1.62
C ALA A 71 -2.76 -4.91 -0.35
N ALA A 72 -3.61 -5.27 0.60
CA ALA A 72 -4.04 -4.44 1.73
C ALA A 72 -4.80 -3.19 1.23
N ALA A 73 -5.90 -3.45 0.51
CA ALA A 73 -6.60 -2.44 -0.28
C ALA A 73 -7.31 -1.34 0.54
N GLY A 74 -7.61 -1.61 1.83
CA GLY A 74 -8.34 -0.66 2.67
C GLY A 74 -9.64 -0.20 2.02
N SER A 75 -9.68 1.07 1.62
CA SER A 75 -10.79 1.68 0.89
C SER A 75 -10.70 1.53 -0.64
N ALA A 76 -9.71 0.81 -1.16
CA ALA A 76 -9.37 0.72 -2.59
C ALA A 76 -9.02 2.07 -3.24
N VAL A 77 -8.57 3.04 -2.45
CA VAL A 77 -8.28 4.39 -2.94
C VAL A 77 -7.22 4.41 -4.04
N TRP A 78 -6.23 3.51 -3.97
CA TRP A 78 -5.14 3.45 -4.93
C TRP A 78 -5.52 2.72 -6.23
N SER A 79 -6.44 1.75 -6.18
CA SER A 79 -6.83 0.96 -7.36
C SER A 79 -8.03 1.52 -8.11
N ILE A 80 -8.92 2.30 -7.47
CA ILE A 80 -10.09 2.90 -8.14
C ILE A 80 -9.71 3.75 -9.36
N PRO A 81 -8.68 4.63 -9.32
CA PRO A 81 -8.29 5.41 -10.49
C PRO A 81 -7.85 4.53 -11.68
N PHE A 82 -7.17 3.40 -11.41
CA PHE A 82 -6.81 2.45 -12.46
C PHE A 82 -8.06 1.81 -13.09
N ALA A 83 -9.02 1.40 -12.26
CA ALA A 83 -10.27 0.85 -12.74
C ALA A 83 -11.08 1.85 -13.58
N LEU A 84 -11.08 3.14 -13.22
CA LEU A 84 -11.76 4.19 -13.96
C LEU A 84 -11.07 4.51 -15.29
N THR A 85 -9.74 4.58 -15.28
CA THR A 85 -8.95 5.01 -16.46
C THR A 85 -8.81 3.91 -17.51
N PHE A 86 -8.70 2.66 -17.07
CA PHE A 86 -8.51 1.50 -17.96
C PHE A 86 -9.78 0.66 -18.00
N GLU A 87 -10.60 0.84 -19.02
CA GLU A 87 -11.93 0.22 -19.15
C GLU A 87 -11.93 -1.32 -18.97
N ARG A 88 -10.84 -1.97 -19.36
CA ARG A 88 -10.67 -3.42 -19.25
C ARG A 88 -9.86 -3.86 -18.03
N ALA A 89 -9.61 -2.95 -17.10
CA ALA A 89 -8.93 -3.30 -15.86
C ALA A 89 -9.74 -4.30 -15.05
N LYS A 90 -9.04 -5.29 -14.49
CA LYS A 90 -9.58 -6.21 -13.48
C LYS A 90 -8.73 -6.07 -12.23
N VAL A 91 -9.38 -5.79 -11.12
CA VAL A 91 -8.73 -5.54 -9.83
C VAL A 91 -9.05 -6.68 -8.86
N THR A 92 -8.02 -7.25 -8.25
CA THR A 92 -8.18 -8.10 -7.07
C THR A 92 -7.80 -7.27 -5.86
N ALA A 93 -8.78 -6.96 -5.02
CA ALA A 93 -8.57 -6.26 -3.76
C ALA A 93 -8.50 -7.27 -2.61
N VAL A 94 -7.39 -7.24 -1.87
CA VAL A 94 -7.13 -8.16 -0.75
C VAL A 94 -7.07 -7.37 0.53
N ASP A 95 -7.88 -7.74 1.51
CA ASP A 95 -7.83 -7.17 2.87
C ASP A 95 -8.70 -8.00 3.82
N PHE A 96 -8.75 -7.63 5.10
CA PHE A 96 -9.73 -8.17 6.03
C PHE A 96 -11.17 -7.83 5.61
N PHE A 97 -12.11 -8.71 5.90
CA PHE A 97 -13.51 -8.56 5.50
C PHE A 97 -14.14 -7.20 5.86
N PRO A 98 -13.93 -6.64 7.07
CA PRO A 98 -14.48 -5.32 7.40
C PRO A 98 -13.93 -4.19 6.52
N LEU A 99 -12.64 -4.24 6.16
CA LEU A 99 -12.01 -3.27 5.28
C LEU A 99 -12.48 -3.42 3.84
N LEU A 100 -12.69 -4.66 3.36
CA LEU A 100 -13.28 -4.89 2.05
C LEU A 100 -14.73 -4.39 1.95
N ALA A 101 -15.46 -4.27 3.05
CA ALA A 101 -16.77 -3.61 3.02
C ALA A 101 -16.65 -2.11 2.71
N VAL A 102 -15.58 -1.45 3.21
CA VAL A 102 -15.27 -0.06 2.85
C VAL A 102 -14.90 0.03 1.36
N ALA A 103 -14.00 -0.84 0.89
CA ALA A 103 -13.63 -0.90 -0.53
C ALA A 103 -14.86 -1.08 -1.45
N LYS A 104 -15.76 -2.01 -1.12
CA LYS A 104 -17.00 -2.22 -1.88
C LYS A 104 -17.89 -0.97 -1.91
N ARG A 105 -18.01 -0.25 -0.80
CA ARG A 105 -18.79 1.00 -0.75
C ARG A 105 -18.22 2.04 -1.71
N TYR A 106 -16.90 2.22 -1.75
CA TYR A 106 -16.28 3.18 -2.66
C TYR A 106 -16.34 2.70 -4.11
N THR A 107 -16.06 1.43 -4.42
CA THR A 107 -16.12 0.92 -5.79
C THR A 107 -17.53 1.03 -6.38
N ARG A 108 -18.58 0.80 -5.58
CA ARG A 108 -19.97 1.08 -5.98
C ARG A 108 -20.22 2.55 -6.24
N ARG A 109 -19.75 3.42 -5.34
CA ARG A 109 -19.89 4.89 -5.50
C ARG A 109 -19.25 5.40 -6.79
N PHE A 110 -18.15 4.79 -7.22
CA PHE A 110 -17.45 5.13 -8.46
C PHE A 110 -17.92 4.30 -9.67
N GLY A 111 -18.87 3.40 -9.52
CA GLY A 111 -19.43 2.62 -10.64
C GLY A 111 -18.48 1.60 -11.24
N VAL A 112 -17.51 1.07 -10.46
CA VAL A 112 -16.48 0.12 -10.94
C VAL A 112 -16.47 -1.21 -10.20
N GLU A 113 -17.44 -1.49 -9.34
CA GLU A 113 -17.48 -2.72 -8.53
C GLU A 113 -17.46 -3.99 -9.38
N ASP A 114 -18.06 -3.99 -10.56
CA ASP A 114 -18.08 -5.09 -11.52
C ASP A 114 -16.69 -5.50 -12.05
N ARG A 115 -15.71 -4.64 -11.88
CA ARG A 115 -14.31 -4.88 -12.24
C ARG A 115 -13.47 -5.45 -11.10
N TYR A 116 -14.07 -5.57 -9.90
CA TYR A 116 -13.37 -5.99 -8.69
C TYR A 116 -13.69 -7.43 -8.30
N ARG A 117 -12.65 -8.15 -7.92
CA ARG A 117 -12.71 -9.37 -7.12
C ARG A 117 -12.20 -9.03 -5.72
N PHE A 118 -13.02 -9.29 -4.71
CA PHE A 118 -12.64 -9.06 -3.31
C PHE A 118 -12.23 -10.38 -2.66
N LEU A 119 -11.04 -10.42 -2.11
CA LEU A 119 -10.45 -11.59 -1.49
C LEU A 119 -10.15 -11.29 -0.02
N GLY A 120 -11.00 -11.79 0.87
CA GLY A 120 -10.92 -11.51 2.30
C GLY A 120 -9.96 -12.45 3.00
N GLY A 121 -9.08 -11.89 3.84
CA GLY A 121 -8.17 -12.64 4.69
C GLY A 121 -6.92 -11.85 5.08
N ASN A 122 -6.10 -12.47 5.90
CA ASN A 122 -4.83 -11.89 6.32
C ASN A 122 -3.83 -11.90 5.16
N ILE A 123 -3.32 -10.73 4.78
CA ILE A 123 -2.34 -10.58 3.69
C ILE A 123 -1.06 -11.41 3.92
N ARG A 124 -0.73 -11.70 5.17
CA ARG A 124 0.43 -12.55 5.52
C ARG A 124 0.22 -14.00 5.10
N GLU A 125 -1.01 -14.49 5.12
CA GLU A 125 -1.38 -15.91 4.93
C GLU A 125 -1.96 -16.18 3.55
N ILE A 126 -2.79 -15.25 3.03
CA ILE A 126 -3.52 -15.43 1.78
C ILE A 126 -2.57 -15.62 0.58
N ASP A 127 -2.86 -16.55 -0.30
CA ASP A 127 -2.11 -16.72 -1.55
C ASP A 127 -2.47 -15.60 -2.54
N LEU A 128 -1.47 -14.88 -3.00
CA LEU A 128 -1.61 -13.81 -4.00
C LEU A 128 -1.49 -14.29 -5.46
N GLY A 129 -1.28 -15.60 -5.66
CA GLY A 129 -1.04 -16.16 -6.98
C GLY A 129 0.41 -16.04 -7.46
N LYS A 130 0.66 -16.48 -8.70
CA LYS A 130 2.00 -16.48 -9.33
C LYS A 130 1.90 -16.06 -10.78
N GLY A 131 2.60 -14.98 -11.14
CA GLY A 131 2.67 -14.54 -12.54
C GLY A 131 1.33 -14.05 -13.11
N GLU A 132 0.43 -13.54 -12.29
CA GLU A 132 -0.95 -13.23 -12.69
C GLU A 132 -1.18 -11.75 -12.98
N TYR A 133 -0.46 -10.85 -12.30
CA TYR A 133 -0.76 -9.43 -12.30
C TYR A 133 0.23 -8.61 -13.09
N ASP A 134 -0.29 -7.60 -13.79
CA ASP A 134 0.50 -6.56 -14.44
C ASP A 134 1.04 -5.56 -13.44
N LEU A 135 0.22 -5.23 -12.46
CA LEU A 135 0.48 -4.24 -11.45
C LEU A 135 0.13 -4.81 -10.08
N VAL A 136 0.96 -4.52 -9.10
CA VAL A 136 0.66 -4.72 -7.67
C VAL A 136 0.79 -3.37 -6.98
N LEU A 137 -0.18 -3.05 -6.13
CA LEU A 137 -0.22 -1.84 -5.32
C LEU A 137 -0.06 -2.23 -3.85
N LEU A 138 0.89 -1.60 -3.15
CA LEU A 138 1.05 -1.64 -1.70
C LEU A 138 0.90 -0.21 -1.17
N GLY A 139 -0.32 0.12 -0.75
CA GLY A 139 -0.66 1.44 -0.27
C GLY A 139 -0.66 1.52 1.26
N HIS A 140 0.36 2.15 1.87
CA HIS A 140 0.42 2.45 3.29
C HIS A 140 0.27 1.23 4.21
N ILE A 141 0.90 0.13 3.86
CA ILE A 141 0.87 -1.11 4.66
C ILE A 141 2.23 -1.43 5.30
N CYS A 142 3.33 -1.12 4.64
CA CYS A 142 4.65 -1.52 5.09
C CYS A 142 5.01 -0.92 6.46
N HIS A 143 4.64 0.35 6.69
CA HIS A 143 4.87 1.00 7.98
C HIS A 143 4.16 0.31 9.15
N SER A 144 3.05 -0.39 8.91
CA SER A 144 2.31 -1.14 9.94
C SER A 144 2.84 -2.56 10.12
N GLU A 145 3.34 -3.17 9.06
CA GLU A 145 3.82 -4.55 9.04
C GLU A 145 5.21 -4.73 9.66
N GLY A 146 6.02 -3.66 9.71
CA GLY A 146 7.40 -3.71 10.13
C GLY A 146 8.35 -4.25 9.06
N ALA A 147 9.66 -4.13 9.29
CA ALA A 147 10.68 -4.43 8.28
C ALA A 147 10.63 -5.88 7.77
N LEU A 148 10.57 -6.85 8.68
CA LEU A 148 10.61 -8.27 8.31
C LEU A 148 9.42 -8.71 7.46
N TRP A 149 8.20 -8.29 7.86
CA TRP A 149 7.00 -8.63 7.12
C TRP A 149 6.85 -7.85 5.83
N SER A 150 7.31 -6.61 5.78
CA SER A 150 7.37 -5.83 4.54
C SER A 150 8.25 -6.50 3.48
N GLN A 151 9.42 -7.01 3.86
CA GLN A 151 10.30 -7.76 2.96
C GLN A 151 9.61 -9.03 2.43
N LYS A 152 8.96 -9.81 3.31
CA LYS A 152 8.20 -11.00 2.91
C LYS A 152 7.03 -10.65 1.98
N LEU A 153 6.32 -9.57 2.27
CA LEU A 153 5.21 -9.10 1.45
C LEU A 153 5.67 -8.63 0.07
N ILE A 154 6.76 -7.87 -0.01
CA ILE A 154 7.38 -7.45 -1.28
C ILE A 154 7.79 -8.69 -2.12
N ALA A 155 8.42 -9.70 -1.50
CA ALA A 155 8.77 -10.94 -2.19
C ALA A 155 7.53 -11.73 -2.65
N LYS A 156 6.45 -11.71 -1.88
CA LYS A 156 5.16 -12.30 -2.24
C LYS A 156 4.53 -11.58 -3.43
N CYS A 157 4.57 -10.24 -3.44
CA CYS A 157 4.12 -9.40 -4.56
C CYS A 157 4.96 -9.63 -5.82
N PHE A 158 6.28 -9.79 -5.69
CA PHE A 158 7.16 -10.14 -6.81
C PHE A 158 6.74 -11.45 -7.49
N ARG A 159 6.40 -12.47 -6.70
CA ARG A 159 5.91 -13.75 -7.25
C ARG A 159 4.57 -13.61 -7.96
N ALA A 160 3.67 -12.79 -7.42
CA ALA A 160 2.34 -12.56 -8.00
C ALA A 160 2.40 -11.79 -9.33
N LEU A 161 3.42 -10.95 -9.52
CA LEU A 161 3.64 -10.23 -10.77
C LEU A 161 4.07 -11.17 -11.89
N ARG A 162 3.52 -10.94 -13.09
CA ARG A 162 4.05 -11.50 -14.34
C ARG A 162 5.35 -10.80 -14.74
N ASP A 163 6.04 -11.36 -15.71
CA ASP A 163 7.21 -10.72 -16.31
C ASP A 163 6.82 -9.36 -16.92
N SER A 164 7.69 -8.39 -16.80
CA SER A 164 7.46 -6.97 -17.12
C SER A 164 6.39 -6.30 -16.22
N GLY A 165 5.93 -6.95 -15.16
CA GLY A 165 5.02 -6.39 -14.18
C GLY A 165 5.70 -5.36 -13.27
N ARG A 166 4.90 -4.57 -12.59
CA ARG A 166 5.38 -3.48 -11.72
C ARG A 166 4.73 -3.54 -10.35
N LEU A 167 5.55 -3.37 -9.31
CA LEU A 167 5.10 -3.13 -7.95
C LEU A 167 5.18 -1.64 -7.65
N PHE A 168 4.08 -1.07 -7.18
CA PHE A 168 4.01 0.31 -6.67
C PHE A 168 3.87 0.27 -5.17
N ILE A 169 4.78 0.94 -4.47
CA ILE A 169 4.73 1.12 -3.02
C ILE A 169 4.51 2.60 -2.73
N MET A 170 3.42 2.91 -2.08
CA MET A 170 3.07 4.22 -1.57
C MET A 170 3.16 4.17 -0.06
N ASP A 171 4.13 4.89 0.52
CA ASP A 171 4.27 4.95 1.97
C ASP A 171 4.92 6.28 2.40
N TYR A 172 4.91 6.55 3.70
CA TYR A 172 5.55 7.73 4.28
C TYR A 172 7.04 7.47 4.47
N VAL A 173 7.86 8.09 3.64
CA VAL A 173 9.31 7.83 3.55
C VAL A 173 10.08 8.99 4.16
N PRO A 174 10.83 8.77 5.26
CA PRO A 174 11.77 9.76 5.80
C PRO A 174 13.02 9.84 4.92
N ASP A 175 13.82 10.91 5.12
CA ASP A 175 15.16 10.99 4.57
C ASP A 175 16.08 9.91 5.18
N GLU A 176 17.27 9.72 4.58
CA GLU A 176 18.20 8.66 5.00
C GLU A 176 18.76 8.89 6.43
N GLU A 177 18.72 10.12 6.92
CA GLU A 177 19.14 10.45 8.29
C GLU A 177 17.98 10.42 9.29
N ARG A 178 16.75 10.15 8.83
CA ARG A 178 15.52 10.15 9.64
C ARG A 178 15.31 11.46 10.41
N LYS A 179 15.55 12.60 9.74
CA LYS A 179 15.39 13.94 10.30
C LYS A 179 14.27 14.73 9.65
N SER A 180 13.87 14.35 8.43
CA SER A 180 12.83 15.01 7.65
C SER A 180 12.15 14.03 6.67
N PRO A 181 11.04 14.38 6.06
CA PRO A 181 10.11 15.42 6.51
C PRO A 181 9.40 15.04 7.83
N THR A 182 8.74 15.97 8.47
CA THR A 182 8.12 15.78 9.79
C THR A 182 7.07 14.66 9.82
N LEU A 183 6.26 14.52 8.77
CA LEU A 183 5.12 13.59 8.77
C LEU A 183 5.54 12.11 8.89
N PRO A 184 6.51 11.59 8.11
CA PRO A 184 7.02 10.24 8.32
C PRO A 184 7.56 10.00 9.73
N LEU A 185 8.21 11.00 10.33
CA LEU A 185 8.75 10.88 11.69
C LEU A 185 7.64 10.78 12.75
N LEU A 186 6.57 11.58 12.59
CA LEU A 186 5.39 11.48 13.45
C LEU A 186 4.66 10.14 13.25
N LEU A 187 4.63 9.62 12.04
CA LEU A 187 4.04 8.32 11.76
C LEU A 187 4.85 7.18 12.39
N ALA A 188 6.19 7.28 12.41
CA ALA A 188 7.04 6.30 13.11
C ALA A 188 6.70 6.23 14.60
N LEU A 189 6.52 7.39 15.25
CA LEU A 189 6.05 7.43 16.64
C LEU A 189 4.65 6.85 16.82
N ASN A 190 3.76 7.11 15.86
CA ASN A 190 2.41 6.55 15.88
C ASN A 190 2.42 5.03 15.69
N ALA A 191 3.30 4.52 14.81
CA ALA A 191 3.52 3.09 14.61
C ALA A 191 4.07 2.42 15.88
N LEU A 192 5.05 3.04 16.56
CA LEU A 192 5.56 2.58 17.86
C LEU A 192 4.45 2.45 18.91
N LEU A 193 3.48 3.37 18.92
CA LEU A 193 2.38 3.35 19.86
C LEU A 193 1.33 2.28 19.57
N GLY A 194 1.06 2.00 18.30
CA GLY A 194 -0.11 1.22 17.86
C GLY A 194 0.21 -0.12 17.21
N THR A 195 1.47 -0.44 16.92
CA THR A 195 1.87 -1.68 16.26
C THR A 195 2.98 -2.39 17.02
N ARG A 196 3.17 -3.69 16.76
CA ARG A 196 4.25 -4.45 17.40
C ARG A 196 5.63 -4.17 16.79
N GLU A 197 5.69 -3.96 15.48
CA GLU A 197 6.93 -3.91 14.69
C GLU A 197 6.92 -2.76 13.66
N GLY A 198 5.87 -1.94 13.64
CA GLY A 198 5.72 -0.87 12.66
C GLY A 198 6.73 0.24 12.85
N ASP A 199 7.14 0.82 11.74
CA ASP A 199 8.07 1.94 11.63
C ASP A 199 7.91 2.59 10.26
N THR A 200 8.56 3.71 10.01
CA THR A 200 8.72 4.26 8.67
C THR A 200 10.11 3.93 8.13
N PHE A 201 10.19 3.64 6.83
CA PHE A 201 11.41 3.14 6.22
C PHE A 201 11.90 4.11 5.14
N THR A 202 13.23 4.25 5.04
CA THR A 202 13.89 5.13 4.07
C THR A 202 13.79 4.57 2.65
N PHE A 203 14.06 5.40 1.66
CA PHE A 203 14.11 4.95 0.28
C PHE A 203 15.17 3.85 0.06
N SER A 204 16.32 3.97 0.71
CA SER A 204 17.40 2.97 0.62
C SER A 204 16.98 1.61 1.17
N GLU A 205 16.22 1.58 2.27
CA GLU A 205 15.67 0.34 2.83
C GLU A 205 14.68 -0.31 1.87
N TYR A 206 13.71 0.43 1.34
CA TYR A 206 12.77 -0.09 0.33
C TYR A 206 13.48 -0.57 -0.94
N ARG A 207 14.47 0.20 -1.43
CA ARG A 207 15.26 -0.18 -2.59
C ARG A 207 16.00 -1.50 -2.36
N GLN A 208 16.61 -1.67 -1.18
CA GLN A 208 17.30 -2.92 -0.81
C GLN A 208 16.30 -4.10 -0.80
N TRP A 209 15.12 -3.94 -0.22
CA TRP A 209 14.11 -5.00 -0.15
C TRP A 209 13.57 -5.38 -1.52
N LEU A 210 13.33 -4.40 -2.38
CA LEU A 210 12.90 -4.62 -3.76
C LEU A 210 13.98 -5.39 -4.55
N MET A 211 15.23 -4.95 -4.49
CA MET A 211 16.33 -5.65 -5.17
C MET A 211 16.52 -7.08 -4.63
N SER A 212 16.43 -7.28 -3.31
CA SER A 212 16.53 -8.60 -2.68
C SER A 212 15.37 -9.53 -3.08
N ALA A 213 14.19 -8.99 -3.38
CA ALA A 213 13.05 -9.75 -3.87
C ALA A 213 13.15 -10.16 -5.34
N GLY A 214 14.12 -9.58 -6.10
CA GLY A 214 14.37 -9.90 -7.50
C GLY A 214 13.96 -8.82 -8.51
N PHE A 215 13.53 -7.63 -8.07
CA PHE A 215 13.26 -6.53 -9.00
C PHE A 215 14.55 -6.01 -9.61
N ASN A 216 14.55 -5.79 -10.93
CA ASN A 216 15.76 -5.40 -11.67
C ASN A 216 16.08 -3.92 -11.61
N ALA A 217 15.06 -3.10 -11.43
CA ALA A 217 15.21 -1.66 -11.30
C ALA A 217 14.19 -1.12 -10.30
N VAL A 218 14.62 -0.09 -9.57
CA VAL A 218 13.78 0.66 -8.62
C VAL A 218 13.85 2.12 -9.02
N LYS A 219 12.66 2.72 -9.19
CA LYS A 219 12.48 4.14 -9.53
C LYS A 219 11.56 4.80 -8.53
N THR A 220 11.56 6.12 -8.47
CA THR A 220 10.56 6.92 -7.79
C THR A 220 9.73 7.69 -8.81
N ILE A 221 8.44 7.85 -8.50
CA ILE A 221 7.53 8.76 -9.20
C ILE A 221 7.14 9.82 -8.19
N GLU A 222 7.48 11.06 -8.49
CA GLU A 222 7.05 12.20 -7.70
C GLU A 222 5.59 12.52 -8.04
N ILE A 223 4.75 12.42 -7.05
CA ILE A 223 3.37 12.88 -7.09
C ILE A 223 3.19 13.97 -6.04
N SER A 224 2.32 14.92 -6.30
CA SER A 224 1.99 15.93 -5.30
C SER A 224 1.38 15.27 -4.07
N GLY A 225 1.97 15.48 -2.89
CA GLY A 225 1.50 14.90 -1.62
C GLY A 225 2.65 14.48 -0.71
N HIS A 226 2.32 13.70 0.31
CA HIS A 226 3.26 13.36 1.37
C HIS A 226 4.03 12.05 1.13
N SER A 227 3.70 11.33 0.08
CA SER A 227 4.25 10.00 -0.16
C SER A 227 4.81 9.91 -1.57
N PRO A 228 6.13 9.75 -1.74
CA PRO A 228 6.68 9.32 -3.02
C PRO A 228 6.15 7.93 -3.37
N VAL A 229 6.07 7.64 -4.66
CA VAL A 229 5.74 6.30 -5.15
C VAL A 229 7.02 5.60 -5.57
N MET A 230 7.34 4.50 -4.93
CA MET A 230 8.46 3.65 -5.31
C MET A 230 7.98 2.58 -6.28
N VAL A 231 8.71 2.35 -7.35
CA VAL A 231 8.32 1.41 -8.41
C VAL A 231 9.41 0.37 -8.59
N GLY A 232 9.08 -0.88 -8.29
CA GLY A 232 9.91 -2.03 -8.61
C GLY A 232 9.51 -2.61 -9.98
N LEU A 233 10.48 -2.83 -10.87
CA LEU A 233 10.28 -3.41 -12.20
C LEU A 233 10.75 -4.87 -12.18
N LYS A 234 9.88 -5.79 -12.58
CA LYS A 234 10.21 -7.20 -12.79
C LYS A 234 10.52 -7.41 -14.28
N SER A 235 11.65 -8.06 -14.59
CA SER A 235 12.00 -8.47 -15.97
C SER A 235 11.27 -9.71 -16.40
#